data_ecd0c54a937be75ab9eb80009b3144b0
#
_entry.id   ecd0c54a937be75ab9eb80009b3144b0
#
_cell.length_a   1.000
_cell.length_b   1.000
_cell.length_c   1.000
_cell.angle_alpha   90.00
_cell.angle_beta   90.00
_cell.angle_gamma   90.00
#
_symmetry.space_group_name_H-M   'P 1'
#
loop_
_entity.id
_entity.type
_entity.pdbx_description
1 polymer ?
#
loop_
_entity_poly.entity_id
_entity_poly.type
_entity_poly.pdbx_seq_one_letter_code
_entity_poly.pdbx_strand_id
1 'polypeptide(L)'
;VSAKSYQNTIIIEFENESTSKIKTIKMWLGGDVTFKSFKVESDWGYTPDSKLVVFTATNTLNPGESVKFGLITNEKVTGINWKALDQNDNEIDKRKTTIQEISHTTPSFIEEESEAVEQAKETGSALYGTKKFIPEKLRAGSDIRLIGNGFNSDEELKLYLDTTILKSVKTDEQGNFLTTISI
;
A
#
# COMPACT_ATOMS: atom_id res chain seq x y z
N VAL A 1 -10.96 -12.42 -2.52
CA VAL A 1 -9.58 -12.11 -2.07
C VAL A 1 -8.69 -11.91 -3.29
N SER A 2 -8.01 -10.79 -3.38
CA SER A 2 -7.00 -10.48 -4.39
C SER A 2 -5.61 -10.30 -3.75
N ALA A 3 -4.54 -10.62 -4.48
CA ALA A 3 -3.18 -10.44 -4.02
C ALA A 3 -2.29 -9.95 -5.15
N LYS A 4 -1.50 -8.91 -4.87
CA LYS A 4 -0.54 -8.33 -5.81
C LYS A 4 0.83 -8.27 -5.15
N SER A 5 1.91 -8.50 -5.91
CA SER A 5 3.26 -8.37 -5.39
C SER A 5 4.14 -7.49 -6.24
N TYR A 6 5.05 -6.81 -5.55
CA TYR A 6 6.20 -6.15 -6.13
C TYR A 6 7.45 -6.66 -5.41
N GLN A 7 8.34 -7.33 -6.14
CA GLN A 7 9.45 -8.05 -5.52
C GLN A 7 8.96 -9.00 -4.42
N ASN A 8 9.45 -8.86 -3.21
CA ASN A 8 9.11 -9.68 -2.04
C ASN A 8 8.00 -9.05 -1.17
N THR A 9 7.43 -7.93 -1.60
CA THR A 9 6.31 -7.27 -0.91
C THR A 9 5.01 -7.69 -1.55
N ILE A 10 4.07 -8.16 -0.73
CA ILE A 10 2.75 -8.63 -1.14
C ILE A 10 1.70 -7.74 -0.48
N ILE A 11 0.75 -7.27 -1.25
CA ILE A 11 -0.45 -6.60 -0.76
C ILE A 11 -1.63 -7.52 -1.03
N ILE A 12 -2.37 -7.84 0.03
CA ILE A 12 -3.56 -8.67 -0.03
C ILE A 12 -4.75 -7.80 0.35
N GLU A 13 -5.75 -7.78 -0.51
CA GLU A 13 -7.06 -7.24 -0.22
C GLU A 13 -8.02 -8.40 0.01
N PHE A 14 -8.53 -8.48 1.22
CA PHE A 14 -9.44 -9.52 1.65
C PHE A 14 -10.84 -8.93 1.81
N GLU A 15 -11.78 -9.37 0.98
CA GLU A 15 -13.19 -9.02 1.08
C GLU A 15 -13.96 -10.20 1.68
N ASN A 16 -14.82 -9.91 2.64
CA ASN A 16 -15.70 -10.92 3.22
C ASN A 16 -16.93 -11.17 2.34
N GLU A 17 -16.79 -12.10 1.41
CA GLU A 17 -17.89 -12.53 0.51
C GLU A 17 -18.86 -13.51 1.17
N SER A 18 -18.65 -13.88 2.43
CA SER A 18 -19.52 -14.80 3.16
C SER A 18 -20.70 -14.09 3.82
N THR A 19 -21.65 -14.85 4.36
CA THR A 19 -22.76 -14.33 5.17
C THR A 19 -22.42 -14.22 6.65
N SER A 20 -21.24 -14.67 7.06
CA SER A 20 -20.79 -14.73 8.46
C SER A 20 -19.76 -13.66 8.75
N LYS A 21 -19.69 -13.22 10.01
CA LYS A 21 -18.66 -12.28 10.45
C LYS A 21 -17.33 -12.99 10.64
N ILE A 22 -16.25 -12.41 10.11
CA ILE A 22 -14.89 -12.95 10.22
C ILE A 22 -14.18 -12.28 11.41
N LYS A 23 -13.60 -13.08 12.28
CA LYS A 23 -12.79 -12.64 13.43
C LYS A 23 -11.31 -12.84 13.18
N THR A 24 -10.93 -13.92 12.52
CA THR A 24 -9.54 -14.34 12.37
C THR A 24 -9.26 -14.73 10.92
N ILE A 25 -8.16 -14.27 10.38
CA ILE A 25 -7.62 -14.71 9.07
C ILE A 25 -6.24 -15.29 9.31
N LYS A 26 -6.05 -16.56 8.94
CA LYS A 26 -4.75 -17.24 9.00
C LYS A 26 -4.21 -17.34 7.59
N MET A 27 -2.94 -16.94 7.40
CA MET A 27 -2.25 -17.01 6.10
C MET A 27 -0.95 -17.77 6.25
N TRP A 28 -0.63 -18.65 5.28
CA TRP A 28 0.62 -19.42 5.32
C TRP A 28 1.22 -19.60 3.93
N LEU A 29 2.53 -19.76 3.92
CA LEU A 29 3.34 -19.97 2.74
C LEU A 29 3.69 -21.46 2.58
N GLY A 30 3.88 -21.87 1.33
CA GLY A 30 4.42 -23.20 1.01
C GLY A 30 5.94 -23.18 0.89
N GLY A 31 6.55 -24.38 0.86
CA GLY A 31 8.00 -24.53 0.67
C GLY A 31 8.83 -23.96 1.83
N ASP A 32 9.99 -23.40 1.48
CA ASP A 32 10.94 -22.82 2.43
C ASP A 32 10.84 -21.29 2.55
N VAL A 33 9.82 -20.70 1.94
CA VAL A 33 9.57 -19.27 2.03
C VAL A 33 9.06 -18.89 3.42
N THR A 34 9.57 -17.79 3.94
CA THR A 34 9.21 -17.26 5.27
C THR A 34 8.76 -15.82 5.21
N PHE A 35 7.88 -15.45 6.13
CA PHE A 35 7.52 -14.05 6.35
C PHE A 35 8.64 -13.30 7.08
N LYS A 36 8.85 -12.04 6.72
CA LYS A 36 9.84 -11.13 7.33
C LYS A 36 9.21 -9.96 8.05
N SER A 37 8.09 -9.45 7.51
CA SER A 37 7.41 -8.28 8.07
C SER A 37 5.95 -8.27 7.70
N PHE A 38 5.15 -7.55 8.51
CA PHE A 38 3.71 -7.44 8.38
C PHE A 38 3.27 -6.00 8.57
N LYS A 39 2.26 -5.60 7.82
CA LYS A 39 1.52 -4.35 8.02
C LYS A 39 0.03 -4.63 7.96
N VAL A 40 -0.72 -4.07 8.91
CA VAL A 40 -2.17 -4.26 9.02
C VAL A 40 -2.85 -2.91 9.22
N GLU A 41 -4.14 -2.85 8.94
CA GLU A 41 -4.96 -1.69 9.27
C GLU A 41 -5.18 -1.60 10.80
N SER A 42 -5.56 -0.42 11.30
CA SER A 42 -5.61 -0.10 12.74
C SER A 42 -6.48 -1.04 13.59
N ASP A 43 -7.52 -1.62 12.99
CA ASP A 43 -8.47 -2.50 13.68
C ASP A 43 -8.06 -3.99 13.68
N TRP A 44 -6.86 -4.29 13.22
CA TRP A 44 -6.32 -5.63 13.16
C TRP A 44 -4.99 -5.74 13.90
N GLY A 45 -4.87 -6.79 14.70
CA GLY A 45 -3.60 -7.25 15.25
C GLY A 45 -3.05 -8.45 14.48
N TYR A 46 -1.79 -8.79 14.70
CA TYR A 46 -1.21 -10.01 14.12
C TYR A 46 -0.29 -10.73 15.11
N THR A 47 -0.27 -12.04 14.99
CA THR A 47 0.69 -12.92 15.67
C THR A 47 1.50 -13.64 14.60
N PRO A 48 2.81 -13.33 14.48
CA PRO A 48 3.66 -13.90 13.45
C PRO A 48 4.28 -15.23 13.86
N ASP A 49 4.39 -16.11 12.87
CA ASP A 49 5.35 -17.21 12.86
C ASP A 49 6.08 -17.15 11.52
N SER A 50 7.20 -17.84 11.38
CA SER A 50 8.04 -17.81 10.17
C SER A 50 7.29 -18.19 8.88
N LYS A 51 6.36 -19.14 8.96
CA LYS A 51 5.58 -19.64 7.82
C LYS A 51 4.08 -19.39 7.94
N LEU A 52 3.61 -18.92 9.08
CA LEU A 52 2.20 -18.69 9.39
C LEU A 52 2.04 -17.32 10.03
N VAL A 53 1.05 -16.58 9.62
CA VAL A 53 0.59 -15.39 10.34
C VAL A 53 -0.88 -15.50 10.65
N VAL A 54 -1.24 -15.09 11.85
CA VAL A 54 -2.63 -15.03 12.34
C VAL A 54 -3.00 -13.57 12.52
N PHE A 55 -3.91 -13.08 11.68
CA PHE A 55 -4.51 -11.75 11.80
C PHE A 55 -5.80 -11.84 12.59
N THR A 56 -5.96 -11.00 13.59
CA THR A 56 -7.15 -10.97 14.44
C THR A 56 -7.75 -9.57 14.46
N ALA A 57 -9.00 -9.46 14.09
CA ALA A 57 -9.72 -8.21 14.10
C ALA A 57 -10.05 -7.77 15.53
N THR A 58 -9.95 -6.48 15.84
CA THR A 58 -10.53 -5.91 17.07
C THR A 58 -12.05 -5.99 16.99
N ASN A 59 -12.62 -5.48 15.91
CA ASN A 59 -14.01 -5.66 15.52
C ASN A 59 -14.10 -6.67 14.37
N THR A 60 -15.12 -7.51 14.35
CA THR A 60 -15.30 -8.51 13.29
C THR A 60 -15.51 -7.85 11.94
N LEU A 61 -14.94 -8.43 10.87
CA LEU A 61 -15.18 -8.02 9.49
C LEU A 61 -16.56 -8.51 9.05
N ASN A 62 -17.48 -7.59 8.80
CA ASN A 62 -18.84 -7.93 8.39
C ASN A 62 -18.90 -8.40 6.93
N PRO A 63 -19.97 -9.08 6.50
CA PRO A 63 -20.20 -9.38 5.09
C PRO A 63 -20.12 -8.13 4.21
N GLY A 64 -19.39 -8.21 3.10
CA GLY A 64 -19.15 -7.10 2.15
C GLY A 64 -18.06 -6.11 2.56
N GLU A 65 -17.51 -6.20 3.77
CA GLU A 65 -16.38 -5.36 4.18
C GLU A 65 -15.05 -5.94 3.68
N SER A 66 -14.07 -5.07 3.52
CA SER A 66 -12.72 -5.41 3.06
C SER A 66 -11.66 -4.94 4.05
N VAL A 67 -10.52 -5.64 4.06
CA VAL A 67 -9.32 -5.28 4.81
C VAL A 67 -8.08 -5.52 3.98
N LYS A 68 -7.02 -4.72 4.18
CA LYS A 68 -5.74 -4.85 3.48
C LYS A 68 -4.63 -5.29 4.43
N PHE A 69 -3.84 -6.25 3.96
CA PHE A 69 -2.64 -6.75 4.63
C PHE A 69 -1.42 -6.53 3.75
N GLY A 70 -0.36 -5.99 4.32
CA GLY A 70 0.96 -5.92 3.71
C GLY A 70 1.87 -6.99 4.30
N LEU A 71 2.55 -7.77 3.45
CA LEU A 71 3.45 -8.84 3.84
C LEU A 71 4.77 -8.67 3.12
N ILE A 72 5.88 -8.94 3.81
CA ILE A 72 7.22 -9.07 3.19
C ILE A 72 7.71 -10.47 3.42
N THR A 73 8.21 -11.13 2.36
CA THR A 73 8.77 -12.48 2.40
C THR A 73 10.28 -12.47 2.16
N ASN A 74 10.98 -13.56 2.51
CA ASN A 74 12.41 -13.70 2.19
C ASN A 74 12.67 -13.89 0.69
N GLU A 75 11.71 -14.48 -0.02
CA GLU A 75 11.77 -14.76 -1.45
C GLU A 75 10.42 -14.43 -2.11
N LYS A 76 10.44 -14.30 -3.43
CA LYS A 76 9.25 -14.10 -4.24
C LYS A 76 8.33 -15.31 -4.18
N VAL A 77 7.04 -15.07 -4.04
CA VAL A 77 6.00 -16.11 -4.03
C VAL A 77 4.92 -15.85 -5.07
N THR A 78 4.36 -16.92 -5.61
CA THR A 78 3.30 -16.88 -6.63
C THR A 78 1.92 -17.16 -6.08
N GLY A 79 1.82 -17.48 -4.81
CA GLY A 79 0.53 -17.74 -4.16
C GLY A 79 0.63 -17.84 -2.65
N ILE A 80 -0.46 -17.58 -2.00
CA ILE A 80 -0.62 -17.63 -0.55
C ILE A 80 -1.87 -18.44 -0.20
N ASN A 81 -1.75 -19.30 0.79
CA ASN A 81 -2.89 -20.02 1.34
C ASN A 81 -3.46 -19.21 2.50
N TRP A 82 -4.78 -19.26 2.65
CA TRP A 82 -5.44 -18.59 3.75
C TRP A 82 -6.70 -19.34 4.18
N LYS A 83 -7.13 -19.04 5.41
CA LYS A 83 -8.45 -19.40 5.92
C LYS A 83 -9.02 -18.31 6.81
N ALA A 84 -10.33 -18.14 6.74
CA ALA A 84 -11.10 -17.23 7.57
C ALA A 84 -11.91 -17.99 8.62
N LEU A 85 -11.94 -17.47 9.82
CA LEU A 85 -12.63 -18.06 10.97
C LEU A 85 -13.59 -17.04 11.59
N ASP A 86 -14.70 -17.55 12.14
CA ASP A 86 -15.61 -16.75 12.96
C ASP A 86 -15.04 -16.51 14.38
N GLN A 87 -15.85 -15.88 15.24
CA GLN A 87 -15.47 -15.61 16.64
C GLN A 87 -15.38 -16.86 17.53
N ASN A 88 -15.88 -18.01 17.07
CA ASN A 88 -15.85 -19.29 17.76
C ASN A 88 -14.80 -20.25 17.16
N ASP A 89 -13.89 -19.72 16.32
CA ASP A 89 -12.86 -20.47 15.57
C ASP A 89 -13.43 -21.48 14.54
N ASN A 90 -14.71 -21.37 14.15
CA ASN A 90 -15.24 -22.16 13.07
C ASN A 90 -14.73 -21.66 11.73
N GLU A 91 -14.33 -22.58 10.85
CA GLU A 91 -13.85 -22.25 9.50
C GLU A 91 -15.04 -21.77 8.62
N ILE A 92 -14.94 -20.54 8.11
CA ILE A 92 -15.92 -19.93 7.20
C ILE A 92 -15.52 -20.23 5.77
N ASP A 93 -14.24 -20.02 5.44
CA ASP A 93 -13.69 -20.24 4.11
C ASP A 93 -12.19 -20.55 4.19
N LYS A 94 -11.70 -21.26 3.16
CA LYS A 94 -10.29 -21.64 3.04
C LYS A 94 -9.93 -21.79 1.56
N ARG A 95 -8.94 -21.04 1.11
CA ARG A 95 -8.51 -21.06 -0.31
C ARG A 95 -7.02 -20.79 -0.45
N LYS A 96 -6.56 -20.92 -1.68
CA LYS A 96 -5.27 -20.40 -2.15
C LYS A 96 -5.54 -19.26 -3.12
N THR A 97 -4.87 -18.15 -2.92
CA THR A 97 -4.92 -17.00 -3.84
C THR A 97 -3.62 -16.93 -4.61
N THR A 98 -3.71 -16.83 -5.94
CA THR A 98 -2.57 -16.54 -6.81
C THR A 98 -2.16 -15.09 -6.63
N ILE A 99 -0.87 -14.83 -6.51
CA ILE A 99 -0.31 -13.50 -6.39
C ILE A 99 0.04 -13.00 -7.79
N GLN A 100 -0.58 -11.92 -8.21
CA GLN A 100 -0.24 -11.23 -9.46
C GLN A 100 1.00 -10.37 -9.25
N GLU A 101 2.04 -10.62 -10.03
CA GLU A 101 3.21 -9.76 -10.04
C GLU A 101 2.91 -8.48 -10.79
N ILE A 102 3.18 -7.35 -10.14
CA ILE A 102 3.20 -6.05 -10.78
C ILE A 102 4.61 -5.89 -11.36
N SER A 103 4.78 -6.18 -12.65
CA SER A 103 6.01 -5.84 -13.36
C SER A 103 6.08 -4.33 -13.53
N HIS A 104 7.26 -3.74 -13.36
CA HIS A 104 7.54 -2.36 -13.71
C HIS A 104 7.53 -2.16 -15.23
N THR A 105 6.37 -2.15 -15.80
CA THR A 105 6.11 -1.43 -17.03
C THR A 105 5.00 -0.47 -16.68
N THR A 106 5.38 0.72 -16.26
CA THR A 106 4.51 1.87 -15.99
C THR A 106 3.27 1.51 -15.15
N PRO A 107 3.14 1.97 -13.92
CA PRO A 107 2.01 1.60 -13.08
C PRO A 107 0.71 1.99 -13.79
N SER A 108 -0.28 1.12 -13.76
CA SER A 108 -1.68 1.51 -13.99
C SER A 108 -2.23 2.51 -12.94
N PHE A 109 -1.36 3.12 -12.20
CA PHE A 109 -1.48 4.37 -11.47
C PHE A 109 -1.77 5.53 -12.42
N ILE A 110 -1.46 5.38 -13.72
CA ILE A 110 -1.63 6.42 -14.72
C ILE A 110 -3.10 6.59 -15.17
N GLU A 111 -3.96 5.59 -15.06
CA GLU A 111 -5.37 5.77 -15.44
C GLU A 111 -6.17 6.52 -14.38
N GLU A 112 -6.02 6.20 -13.10
CA GLU A 112 -6.63 7.01 -12.03
C GLU A 112 -5.88 8.33 -11.79
N GLU A 113 -4.55 8.37 -11.98
CA GLU A 113 -3.77 9.61 -11.93
C GLU A 113 -4.00 10.48 -13.18
N SER A 114 -4.26 9.93 -14.36
CA SER A 114 -4.57 10.74 -15.54
C SER A 114 -5.90 11.48 -15.40
N GLU A 115 -6.92 10.88 -14.83
CA GLU A 115 -8.18 11.58 -14.53
C GLU A 115 -8.01 12.61 -13.41
N ALA A 116 -7.24 12.29 -12.37
CA ALA A 116 -6.96 13.23 -11.29
C ALA A 116 -6.02 14.36 -11.71
N VAL A 117 -5.06 14.09 -12.59
CA VAL A 117 -4.16 15.08 -13.21
C VAL A 117 -4.91 15.97 -14.19
N GLU A 118 -5.87 15.45 -14.95
CA GLU A 118 -6.72 16.23 -15.84
C GLU A 118 -7.65 17.18 -15.05
N GLN A 119 -8.25 16.70 -13.96
CA GLN A 119 -9.02 17.53 -13.02
C GLN A 119 -8.15 18.59 -12.33
N ALA A 120 -6.89 18.27 -11.99
CA ALA A 120 -5.97 19.22 -11.36
C ALA A 120 -5.52 20.33 -12.34
N LYS A 121 -5.39 20.02 -13.63
CA LYS A 121 -5.12 21.02 -14.68
C LYS A 121 -6.29 22.01 -14.85
N GLU A 122 -7.52 21.56 -14.61
CA GLU A 122 -8.71 22.43 -14.67
C GLU A 122 -8.88 23.30 -13.41
N THR A 123 -8.37 22.86 -12.24
CA THR A 123 -8.57 23.51 -10.94
C THR A 123 -7.33 24.21 -10.38
N GLY A 124 -6.20 24.15 -11.08
CA GLY A 124 -4.91 24.67 -10.61
C GLY A 124 -4.00 23.58 -10.05
N SER A 125 -2.71 23.89 -9.93
CA SER A 125 -1.66 22.95 -9.56
C SER A 125 -1.95 22.16 -8.29
N ALA A 126 -1.95 20.84 -8.38
CA ALA A 126 -2.06 19.96 -7.22
C ALA A 126 -0.74 19.21 -6.96
N LEU A 127 -0.32 19.16 -5.70
CA LEU A 127 0.87 18.42 -5.27
C LEU A 127 0.46 16.97 -4.97
N TYR A 128 0.78 16.06 -5.85
CA TYR A 128 0.64 14.62 -5.58
C TYR A 128 1.90 14.10 -4.89
N GLY A 129 1.94 14.24 -3.57
CA GLY A 129 2.86 13.45 -2.77
C GLY A 129 2.33 12.02 -2.73
N THR A 130 3.12 11.05 -3.13
CA THR A 130 2.81 9.66 -2.83
C THR A 130 2.85 9.49 -1.32
N LYS A 131 1.72 9.66 -0.63
CA LYS A 131 1.58 9.45 0.82
C LYS A 131 2.11 8.08 1.29
N LYS A 132 2.39 7.16 0.37
CA LYS A 132 2.92 5.82 0.66
C LYS A 132 4.37 5.77 1.08
N PHE A 133 5.16 6.83 0.89
CA PHE A 133 6.60 6.84 1.17
C PHE A 133 7.06 7.93 2.14
N ILE A 134 6.14 8.70 2.72
CA ILE A 134 6.49 9.58 3.82
C ILE A 134 6.48 8.70 5.07
N PRO A 135 7.65 8.43 5.71
CA PRO A 135 7.67 7.67 6.95
C PRO A 135 6.82 8.42 7.98
N GLU A 136 6.03 7.70 8.77
CA GLU A 136 5.17 8.28 9.82
C GLU A 136 5.94 9.15 10.83
N LYS A 137 7.27 8.98 10.87
CA LYS A 137 8.20 9.78 11.67
C LYS A 137 9.41 10.16 10.84
N LEU A 138 9.47 11.40 10.42
CA LEU A 138 10.67 12.00 9.86
C LEU A 138 11.67 12.30 10.98
N ARG A 139 12.91 11.90 10.81
CA ARG A 139 14.00 12.30 11.71
C ARG A 139 14.64 13.56 11.16
N ALA A 140 14.92 14.54 12.03
CA ALA A 140 15.71 15.70 11.64
C ALA A 140 17.04 15.24 11.00
N GLY A 141 17.40 15.84 9.87
CA GLY A 141 18.55 15.46 9.06
C GLY A 141 18.31 14.33 8.07
N SER A 142 17.07 13.86 7.89
CA SER A 142 16.73 12.87 6.86
C SER A 142 16.51 13.54 5.51
N ASP A 143 17.04 12.93 4.45
CA ASP A 143 16.78 13.33 3.06
C ASP A 143 15.53 12.65 2.54
N ILE A 144 14.61 13.46 2.01
CA ILE A 144 13.36 12.99 1.42
C ILE A 144 13.39 13.32 -0.07
N ARG A 145 13.15 12.29 -0.89
CA ARG A 145 12.98 12.46 -2.33
C ARG A 145 11.51 12.72 -2.65
N LEU A 146 11.26 13.87 -3.28
CA LEU A 146 9.92 14.27 -3.72
C LEU A 146 9.84 14.22 -5.25
N ILE A 147 8.72 13.66 -5.73
CA ILE A 147 8.36 13.59 -7.13
C ILE A 147 7.01 14.28 -7.28
N GLY A 148 6.89 15.18 -8.23
CA GLY A 148 5.61 15.81 -8.58
C GLY A 148 5.39 15.76 -10.11
N ASN A 149 4.12 15.70 -10.52
CA ASN A 149 3.72 15.71 -11.91
C ASN A 149 2.38 16.44 -12.08
N GLY A 150 2.01 16.75 -13.34
CA GLY A 150 0.74 17.42 -13.65
C GLY A 150 0.75 18.93 -13.47
N PHE A 151 1.92 19.56 -13.29
CA PHE A 151 2.09 21.00 -13.24
C PHE A 151 2.27 21.57 -14.67
N ASN A 152 2.23 22.91 -14.80
CA ASN A 152 2.59 23.53 -16.09
C ASN A 152 4.09 23.31 -16.38
N SER A 153 4.45 23.31 -17.67
CA SER A 153 5.86 23.25 -18.05
C SER A 153 6.59 24.51 -17.57
N ASP A 154 7.83 24.34 -17.11
CA ASP A 154 8.68 25.44 -16.63
C ASP A 154 8.12 26.23 -15.44
N GLU A 155 7.16 25.68 -14.70
CA GLU A 155 6.53 26.32 -13.54
C GLU A 155 7.47 26.31 -12.33
N GLU A 156 7.58 27.45 -11.63
CA GLU A 156 8.31 27.54 -10.36
C GLU A 156 7.38 27.22 -9.18
N LEU A 157 7.66 26.15 -8.48
CA LEU A 157 6.89 25.66 -7.33
C LEU A 157 7.65 25.90 -6.03
N LYS A 158 6.93 26.24 -4.97
CA LYS A 158 7.47 26.35 -3.61
C LYS A 158 6.98 25.20 -2.75
N LEU A 159 7.90 24.45 -2.18
CA LEU A 159 7.63 23.34 -1.28
C LEU A 159 7.62 23.86 0.16
N TYR A 160 6.57 23.55 0.91
CA TYR A 160 6.38 24.00 2.28
C TYR A 160 6.36 22.82 3.25
N LEU A 161 6.87 23.03 4.45
CA LEU A 161 6.54 22.25 5.63
C LEU A 161 5.83 23.22 6.61
N ASP A 162 4.55 22.97 6.86
CA ASP A 162 3.65 23.91 7.52
C ASP A 162 3.68 25.29 6.84
N THR A 163 4.25 26.31 7.49
CA THR A 163 4.38 27.67 6.97
C THR A 163 5.81 28.00 6.46
N THR A 164 6.74 27.07 6.56
CA THR A 164 8.15 27.30 6.20
C THR A 164 8.43 26.80 4.79
N ILE A 165 9.02 27.65 3.94
CA ILE A 165 9.49 27.25 2.63
C ILE A 165 10.73 26.39 2.81
N LEU A 166 10.66 25.13 2.37
CA LEU A 166 11.79 24.22 2.39
C LEU A 166 12.66 24.38 1.13
N LYS A 167 12.03 24.53 -0.02
CA LYS A 167 12.72 24.60 -1.31
C LYS A 167 11.84 25.18 -2.41
N SER A 168 12.45 25.86 -3.40
CA SER A 168 11.83 26.11 -4.70
C SER A 168 12.34 25.08 -5.70
N VAL A 169 11.46 24.60 -6.58
CA VAL A 169 11.76 23.66 -7.66
C VAL A 169 11.12 24.16 -8.94
N LYS A 170 11.72 23.84 -10.07
CA LYS A 170 11.17 24.13 -11.39
C LYS A 170 10.75 22.83 -12.05
N THR A 171 9.59 22.83 -12.69
CA THR A 171 9.10 21.69 -13.46
C THR A 171 9.82 21.58 -14.79
N ASP A 172 9.88 20.38 -15.35
CA ASP A 172 10.38 20.14 -16.71
C ASP A 172 9.34 20.54 -17.78
N GLU A 173 9.67 20.31 -19.04
CA GLU A 173 8.80 20.57 -20.18
C GLU A 173 7.50 19.76 -20.16
N GLN A 174 7.46 18.66 -19.41
CA GLN A 174 6.31 17.78 -19.24
C GLN A 174 5.50 18.09 -17.96
N GLY A 175 5.90 19.13 -17.20
CA GLY A 175 5.25 19.52 -15.97
C GLY A 175 5.57 18.60 -14.76
N ASN A 176 6.72 17.91 -14.79
CA ASN A 176 7.17 17.08 -13.69
C ASN A 176 8.34 17.74 -12.95
N PHE A 177 8.52 17.33 -11.69
CA PHE A 177 9.75 17.64 -10.98
C PHE A 177 10.23 16.46 -10.13
N LEU A 178 11.53 16.42 -9.88
CA LEU A 178 12.19 15.53 -8.95
C LEU A 178 13.15 16.35 -8.10
N THR A 179 13.03 16.26 -6.78
CA THR A 179 13.93 16.94 -5.86
C THR A 179 14.16 16.16 -4.58
N THR A 180 15.23 16.51 -3.87
CA THR A 180 15.50 16.03 -2.51
C THR A 180 15.44 17.20 -1.56
N ILE A 181 14.79 17.02 -0.43
CA ILE A 181 14.76 17.98 0.69
C ILE A 181 15.33 17.31 1.92
N SER A 182 16.09 18.06 2.70
CA SER A 182 16.57 17.66 4.04
C SER A 182 15.67 18.30 5.10
N ILE A 183 15.22 17.52 6.07
CA ILE A 183 14.32 17.99 7.14
C ILE A 183 15.06 18.00 8.46
#